data_bc3a56117e38c47f9edf22cf8c93d67c
#
_entry.id   bc3a56117e38c47f9edf22cf8c93d67c
#
_cell.length_a   1.000
_cell.length_b   1.000
_cell.length_c   1.000
_cell.angle_alpha   90.00
_cell.angle_beta   90.00
_cell.angle_gamma   90.00
#
_symmetry.space_group_name_H-M   'P 1'
#
loop_
_entity.id
_entity.type
_entity.pdbx_description
1 polymer ?
#
loop_
_entity_poly.entity_id
_entity_poly.type
_entity_poly.pdbx_seq_one_letter_code
_entity_poly.pdbx_strand_id
1 'polypeptide(L)' 'MDTAHPNHAFISSEDVEGTNVFDRKGERIGEIDHLMIDKISGRVIYAVMS' A
#
# COMPACT_ATOMS: atom_id res chain seq x y z
N MET A 1 -16.21 10.07 -2.37
CA MET A 1 -15.82 10.39 -2.70
C MET A 1 -15.09 11.04 -3.02
N ASP A 2 -14.74 11.10 -2.94
CA ASP A 2 -14.18 11.94 -3.17
C ASP A 2 -13.53 11.93 -4.21
N THR A 3 -13.90 11.74 -4.76
CA THR A 3 -13.61 11.97 -5.86
C THR A 3 -12.86 12.91 -6.10
N ALA A 4 -12.77 13.45 -5.26
CA ALA A 4 -12.28 14.59 -5.56
C ALA A 4 -10.88 14.73 -5.54
N HIS A 5 -10.18 13.79 -5.68
CA HIS A 5 -8.77 13.96 -5.74
C HIS A 5 -8.36 14.06 -7.15
N PRO A 6 -8.16 15.24 -7.62
CA PRO A 6 -7.83 15.43 -9.01
C PRO A 6 -6.41 15.04 -9.31
N ASN A 7 -5.64 14.77 -8.32
CA ASN A 7 -4.26 14.53 -8.58
C ASN A 7 -3.84 13.19 -8.10
N HIS A 8 -2.61 12.90 -8.26
CA HIS A 8 -2.06 11.59 -8.01
C HIS A 8 -1.21 11.55 -6.76
N ALA A 9 -1.39 12.52 -5.89
CA ALA A 9 -0.57 12.61 -4.70
C ALA A 9 -1.04 11.68 -3.60
N PHE A 10 -2.24 11.15 -3.71
CA PHE A 10 -2.80 10.30 -2.67
C PHE A 10 -3.20 8.94 -3.22
N ILE A 11 -3.09 7.94 -2.38
CA ILE A 11 -3.57 6.62 -2.70
C ILE A 11 -4.27 6.09 -1.46
N SER A 12 -5.36 5.42 -1.65
CA SER A 12 -6.12 4.84 -0.55
C SER A 12 -5.40 3.61 -0.01
N SER A 13 -5.43 3.43 1.31
CA SER A 13 -4.91 2.20 1.90
C SER A 13 -5.63 0.97 1.36
N GLU A 14 -6.89 1.12 0.98
CA GLU A 14 -7.65 0.01 0.41
C GLU A 14 -7.10 -0.40 -0.95
N ASP A 15 -6.49 0.54 -1.67
CA ASP A 15 -5.90 0.23 -2.95
C ASP A 15 -4.56 -0.48 -2.79
N VAL A 16 -3.90 -0.25 -1.68
CA VAL A 16 -2.60 -0.87 -1.41
C VAL A 16 -2.77 -2.27 -0.84
N GLU A 17 -3.72 -2.43 0.07
CA GLU A 17 -4.00 -3.73 0.67
C GLU A 17 -4.52 -4.68 -0.38
N GLY A 18 -4.04 -5.91 -0.37
CA GLY A 18 -4.41 -6.90 -1.36
C GLY A 18 -3.59 -6.84 -2.64
N THR A 19 -2.70 -5.86 -2.75
CA THR A 19 -1.84 -5.75 -3.93
C THR A 19 -0.84 -6.90 -3.94
N ASN A 20 -0.71 -7.55 -5.07
CA ASN A 20 0.25 -8.63 -5.23
C ASN A 20 1.66 -8.09 -5.25
N VAL A 21 2.56 -8.82 -4.61
CA VAL A 21 3.97 -8.49 -4.56
C VAL A 21 4.74 -9.52 -5.35
N PHE A 22 5.63 -9.07 -6.22
CA PHE A 22 6.40 -9.93 -7.09
C PHE A 22 7.89 -9.72 -6.81
N ASP A 23 8.67 -10.77 -7.02
CA ASP A 23 10.11 -10.65 -6.91
C ASP A 23 10.67 -10.15 -8.24
N ARG A 24 11.99 -10.05 -8.30
CA ARG A 24 12.64 -9.53 -9.50
C ARG A 24 12.45 -10.43 -10.71
N LYS A 25 12.15 -11.69 -10.49
CA LYS A 25 11.93 -12.63 -11.56
C LYS A 25 10.49 -12.64 -12.04
N GLY A 26 9.65 -11.87 -11.40
CA GLY A 26 8.26 -11.80 -11.78
C GLY A 26 7.39 -12.85 -11.12
N GLU A 27 7.91 -13.54 -10.12
CA GLU A 27 7.11 -14.52 -9.40
C GLU A 27 6.40 -13.87 -8.23
N ARG A 28 5.13 -14.21 -8.05
CA ARG A 28 4.36 -13.67 -6.97
C ARG A 28 4.83 -14.29 -5.66
N ILE A 29 5.18 -13.45 -4.71
CA ILE A 29 5.64 -13.90 -3.40
C ILE A 29 4.65 -13.64 -2.29
N GLY A 30 3.58 -12.96 -2.58
CA GLY A 30 2.55 -12.71 -1.57
C GLY A 30 1.72 -11.51 -1.95
N GLU A 31 0.94 -11.04 -0.98
CA GLU A 31 0.19 -9.82 -1.18
C GLU A 31 0.31 -8.98 0.08
N ILE A 32 0.07 -7.70 -0.06
CA ILE A 32 0.13 -6.78 1.07
C ILE A 32 -1.11 -6.98 1.91
N ASP A 33 -0.89 -7.32 3.19
CA ASP A 33 -1.96 -7.53 4.13
C ASP A 33 -2.36 -6.22 4.78
N HIS A 34 -1.39 -5.49 5.27
CA HIS A 34 -1.65 -4.19 5.87
C HIS A 34 -0.37 -3.38 5.94
N LEU A 35 -0.53 -2.13 6.31
CA LEU A 35 0.58 -1.19 6.42
C LEU A 35 0.80 -0.82 7.87
N MET A 36 2.05 -0.54 8.21
CA MET A 36 2.39 -0.03 9.53
C MET A 36 2.73 1.44 9.38
N ILE A 37 1.98 2.26 10.08
CA ILE A 37 2.08 3.70 9.94
C ILE A 37 2.55 4.31 11.26
N ASP A 38 3.53 5.19 11.17
CA ASP A 38 3.98 5.93 12.33
C ASP A 38 2.88 6.92 12.70
N LYS A 39 2.32 6.75 13.87
CA LYS A 39 1.17 7.57 14.24
C LYS A 39 1.53 9.00 14.58
N ILE A 40 2.80 9.30 14.73
CA ILE A 40 3.24 10.66 15.00
C ILE A 40 3.48 11.41 13.69
N SER A 41 4.25 10.81 12.79
CA SER A 41 4.58 11.46 11.53
C SER A 41 3.53 11.23 10.44
N GLY A 42 2.74 10.16 10.58
CA GLY A 42 1.80 9.78 9.55
C GLY A 42 2.43 9.07 8.38
N ARG A 43 3.69 8.68 8.50
CA ARG A 43 4.42 8.06 7.40
C ARG A 43 4.26 6.55 7.44
N VAL A 44 4.16 5.96 6.26
CA VAL A 44 4.18 4.51 6.13
C VAL A 44 5.60 4.03 6.36
N ILE A 45 5.77 3.16 7.33
CA ILE A 45 7.10 2.67 7.70
C ILE A 45 7.40 1.38 6.96
N TYR A 46 6.46 0.44 6.92
CA TYR A 46 6.65 -0.78 6.16
C TYR A 46 5.30 -1.43 5.89
N ALA A 47 5.31 -2.36 4.95
CA ALA A 47 4.14 -3.16 4.62
C ALA A 47 4.34 -4.57 5.14
N VAL A 48 3.23 -5.17 5.61
CA VAL A 48 3.25 -6.55 6.07
C VAL A 48 2.61 -7.40 4.98
N MET A 49 3.34 -8.42 4.55
CA MET A 49 2.87 -9.34 3.53
C MET A 49 2.28 -10.59 4.16
N SER A 50 1.33 -11.14 3.51
CA SER A 50 0.83 -12.46 3.86
C SER A 50 1.21 -13.48 2.81
#